data_0b561f5c5ba32f0854faa890d1b09d6f
#
_entry.id   0b561f5c5ba32f0854faa890d1b09d6f
#
_cell.length_a   1.000
_cell.length_b   1.000
_cell.length_c   1.000
_cell.angle_alpha   90.00
_cell.angle_beta   90.00
_cell.angle_gamma   90.00
#
_symmetry.space_group_name_H-M   'P 1'
#
loop_
_entity.id
_entity.type
_entity.pdbx_description
1 polymer ?
#
loop_
_entity_poly.entity_id
_entity_poly.type
_entity_poly.pdbx_seq_one_letter_code
_entity_poly.pdbx_strand_id
1 'polypeptide(L)'
;MISLKKLSNLLLLIVIVFYCNQTFSKTPAQIIQDSISQYPGKCPCPYSIMSNGKKCGKRSAYSKPGGYEPLCYVSDILKKKNSGNVQKKIKIIDGDTIHINKIKYRLHGIDAPEMNQLCKVKEENYMCGVKSKDFLVSLIANQSVKCEKKDIDRYKRIVAECFVGQTNINKELVRNGWALAYRDYSRDFINDEEFAKNNKLGIWKGTFIHPKKWRKLNR
;
A
#
# COMPACT_ATOMS: atom_id res chain seq x y z
N MET A 1 -41.55 -15.47 -36.80
CA MET A 1 -42.38 -15.71 -35.59
C MET A 1 -41.52 -16.49 -34.60
N ILE A 2 -40.99 -15.85 -33.56
CA ILE A 2 -40.20 -16.51 -32.51
C ILE A 2 -41.20 -17.11 -31.53
N SER A 3 -41.18 -18.45 -31.36
CA SER A 3 -42.14 -19.20 -30.56
C SER A 3 -42.15 -18.70 -29.09
N LEU A 4 -43.31 -18.37 -28.57
CA LEU A 4 -43.56 -17.95 -27.18
C LEU A 4 -42.92 -18.88 -26.13
N LYS A 5 -42.71 -20.17 -26.41
CA LYS A 5 -42.01 -21.13 -25.54
C LYS A 5 -40.50 -20.79 -25.39
N LYS A 6 -39.83 -20.23 -26.42
CA LYS A 6 -38.40 -19.84 -26.28
C LYS A 6 -38.22 -18.57 -25.45
N LEU A 7 -39.18 -17.65 -25.46
CA LEU A 7 -39.16 -16.45 -24.64
C LEU A 7 -39.34 -16.75 -23.16
N SER A 8 -40.25 -17.71 -22.84
CA SER A 8 -40.48 -18.15 -21.45
C SER A 8 -39.25 -18.80 -20.81
N ASN A 9 -38.56 -19.69 -21.57
CA ASN A 9 -37.32 -20.30 -21.08
C ASN A 9 -36.17 -19.35 -20.91
N LEU A 10 -36.05 -18.31 -21.73
CA LEU A 10 -35.05 -17.28 -21.63
C LEU A 10 -35.29 -16.37 -20.42
N LEU A 11 -36.55 -16.02 -20.13
CA LEU A 11 -36.90 -15.27 -18.91
C LEU A 11 -36.63 -16.06 -17.63
N LEU A 12 -36.93 -17.39 -17.63
CA LEU A 12 -36.66 -18.25 -16.49
C LEU A 12 -35.16 -18.38 -16.19
N LEU A 13 -34.32 -18.48 -17.22
CA LEU A 13 -32.86 -18.50 -17.08
C LEU A 13 -32.29 -17.18 -16.53
N ILE A 14 -32.83 -16.04 -16.97
CA ILE A 14 -32.40 -14.72 -16.47
C ILE A 14 -32.77 -14.54 -14.99
N VAL A 15 -33.94 -15.01 -14.58
CA VAL A 15 -34.37 -14.95 -13.17
C VAL A 15 -33.47 -15.82 -12.27
N ILE A 16 -33.09 -17.02 -12.73
CA ILE A 16 -32.22 -17.94 -11.97
C ILE A 16 -30.80 -17.34 -11.81
N VAL A 17 -30.27 -16.68 -12.83
CA VAL A 17 -28.94 -16.03 -12.77
C VAL A 17 -28.95 -14.82 -11.82
N PHE A 18 -30.06 -14.07 -11.71
CA PHE A 18 -30.19 -12.96 -10.76
C PHE A 18 -30.30 -13.39 -9.29
N TYR A 19 -30.82 -14.61 -9.01
CA TYR A 19 -30.92 -15.11 -7.63
C TYR A 19 -29.63 -15.73 -7.07
N CYS A 20 -28.59 -15.95 -7.90
CA CYS A 20 -27.37 -16.66 -7.47
C CYS A 20 -26.24 -15.79 -6.96
N ASN A 21 -26.41 -14.45 -6.86
CA ASN A 21 -25.33 -13.52 -6.44
C ASN A 21 -25.64 -12.73 -5.16
N GLN A 22 -26.43 -13.26 -4.24
CA GLN A 22 -26.47 -12.71 -2.89
C GLN A 22 -25.29 -13.28 -2.08
N THR A 23 -24.14 -12.59 -2.12
CA THR A 23 -23.07 -12.80 -1.14
C THR A 23 -23.62 -12.40 0.24
N PHE A 24 -24.09 -13.38 1.00
CA PHE A 24 -24.58 -13.16 2.35
C PHE A 24 -23.42 -12.73 3.25
N SER A 25 -23.31 -11.43 3.50
CA SER A 25 -22.30 -10.90 4.43
C SER A 25 -22.62 -11.43 5.84
N LYS A 26 -21.66 -12.14 6.46
CA LYS A 26 -21.82 -12.69 7.81
C LYS A 26 -22.07 -11.57 8.81
N THR A 27 -23.05 -11.77 9.69
CA THR A 27 -23.31 -10.86 10.81
C THR A 27 -22.13 -10.89 11.82
N PRO A 28 -21.94 -9.84 12.63
CA PRO A 28 -20.93 -9.84 13.70
C PRO A 28 -21.05 -11.06 14.64
N ALA A 29 -22.26 -11.47 14.97
CA ALA A 29 -22.51 -12.66 15.80
C ALA A 29 -22.01 -13.95 15.12
N GLN A 30 -22.27 -14.12 13.83
CA GLN A 30 -21.77 -15.26 13.05
C GLN A 30 -20.23 -15.28 12.98
N ILE A 31 -19.59 -14.13 12.78
CA ILE A 31 -18.12 -14.04 12.75
C ILE A 31 -17.51 -14.44 14.08
N ILE A 32 -18.09 -14.01 15.20
CA ILE A 32 -17.66 -14.40 16.56
C ILE A 32 -17.85 -15.89 16.76
N GLN A 33 -19.03 -16.42 16.42
CA GLN A 33 -19.34 -17.85 16.58
C GLN A 33 -18.40 -18.74 15.75
N ASP A 34 -18.10 -18.36 14.52
CA ASP A 34 -17.14 -19.06 13.66
C ASP A 34 -15.73 -19.06 14.30
N SER A 35 -15.31 -17.93 14.86
CA SER A 35 -14.02 -17.81 15.53
C SER A 35 -13.92 -18.67 16.79
N ILE A 36 -15.01 -18.75 17.56
CA ILE A 36 -15.11 -19.59 18.76
C ILE A 36 -15.07 -21.08 18.39
N SER A 37 -15.79 -21.48 17.34
CA SER A 37 -15.87 -22.87 16.88
C SER A 37 -14.55 -23.42 16.33
N GLN A 38 -13.69 -22.55 15.80
CA GLN A 38 -12.35 -22.90 15.31
C GLN A 38 -11.32 -23.10 16.45
N TYR A 39 -11.65 -22.70 17.68
CA TYR A 39 -10.76 -22.91 18.81
C TYR A 39 -10.82 -24.37 19.30
N PRO A 40 -9.69 -25.10 19.31
CA PRO A 40 -9.68 -26.53 19.62
C PRO A 40 -9.91 -26.88 21.10
N GLY A 41 -9.88 -25.87 21.97
CA GLY A 41 -9.99 -26.05 23.42
C GLY A 41 -11.40 -25.75 23.96
N LYS A 42 -11.58 -25.98 25.27
CA LYS A 42 -12.90 -25.81 25.95
C LYS A 42 -13.16 -24.36 26.41
N CYS A 43 -12.16 -23.49 26.42
CA CYS A 43 -12.22 -22.14 26.99
C CYS A 43 -11.77 -21.06 25.99
N PRO A 44 -12.50 -20.81 24.88
CA PRO A 44 -12.15 -19.76 23.94
C PRO A 44 -12.28 -18.37 24.55
N CYS A 45 -13.41 -18.03 25.16
CA CYS A 45 -13.75 -16.69 25.63
C CYS A 45 -13.94 -16.60 27.15
N PRO A 46 -13.78 -15.42 27.75
CA PRO A 46 -13.97 -15.25 29.21
C PRO A 46 -15.38 -15.67 29.71
N TYR A 47 -16.39 -15.52 28.88
CA TYR A 47 -17.77 -15.89 29.20
C TYR A 47 -18.12 -17.35 28.88
N SER A 48 -17.23 -18.10 28.22
CA SER A 48 -17.43 -19.54 27.95
C SER A 48 -17.48 -20.32 29.25
N ILE A 49 -18.28 -21.40 29.26
CA ILE A 49 -18.53 -22.24 30.44
C ILE A 49 -17.63 -23.48 30.40
N MET A 50 -16.93 -23.72 31.47
CA MET A 50 -16.14 -24.96 31.68
C MET A 50 -17.03 -26.15 32.04
N SER A 51 -16.50 -27.38 31.99
CA SER A 51 -17.21 -28.61 32.35
C SER A 51 -17.74 -28.62 33.79
N ASN A 52 -17.17 -27.83 34.69
CA ASN A 52 -17.61 -27.66 36.08
C ASN A 52 -18.67 -26.55 36.27
N GLY A 53 -19.25 -26.02 35.19
CA GLY A 53 -20.27 -24.98 35.23
C GLY A 53 -19.78 -23.55 35.48
N LYS A 54 -18.47 -23.35 35.73
CA LYS A 54 -17.89 -22.03 36.01
C LYS A 54 -17.45 -21.33 34.71
N LYS A 55 -17.51 -19.99 34.67
CA LYS A 55 -16.97 -19.19 33.54
C LYS A 55 -15.46 -19.32 33.42
N CYS A 56 -14.94 -19.30 32.22
CA CYS A 56 -13.51 -19.38 31.91
C CYS A 56 -12.73 -18.19 32.47
N GLY A 57 -13.27 -17.00 32.39
CA GLY A 57 -12.65 -15.76 32.89
C GLY A 57 -11.22 -15.58 32.39
N LYS A 58 -10.30 -15.27 33.29
CA LYS A 58 -8.86 -15.08 33.00
C LYS A 58 -8.14 -16.34 32.47
N ARG A 59 -8.77 -17.51 32.53
CA ARG A 59 -8.24 -18.80 32.02
C ARG A 59 -8.54 -19.03 30.55
N SER A 60 -9.40 -18.21 29.94
CA SER A 60 -9.74 -18.31 28.52
C SER A 60 -8.51 -18.05 27.63
N ALA A 61 -8.53 -18.61 26.41
CA ALA A 61 -7.53 -18.32 25.37
C ALA A 61 -7.45 -16.82 25.09
N TYR A 62 -8.60 -16.16 25.00
CA TYR A 62 -8.69 -14.70 24.83
C TYR A 62 -7.92 -13.90 25.88
N SER A 63 -7.88 -14.37 27.14
CA SER A 63 -7.25 -13.63 28.26
C SER A 63 -5.78 -13.96 28.45
N LYS A 64 -5.25 -14.97 27.76
CA LYS A 64 -3.85 -15.38 27.86
C LYS A 64 -3.02 -14.82 26.73
N PRO A 65 -1.89 -14.12 27.01
CA PRO A 65 -1.00 -13.64 25.96
C PRO A 65 -0.27 -14.80 25.27
N GLY A 66 -0.15 -14.74 23.96
CA GLY A 66 0.63 -15.68 23.15
C GLY A 66 -0.10 -16.99 22.90
N GLY A 67 -0.77 -17.12 21.79
CA GLY A 67 -1.49 -18.33 21.38
C GLY A 67 -2.68 -18.04 20.49
N TYR A 68 -3.72 -18.81 20.64
CA TYR A 68 -4.97 -18.65 19.92
C TYR A 68 -5.68 -17.38 20.39
N GLU A 69 -6.02 -16.47 19.48
CA GLU A 69 -6.76 -15.23 19.78
C GLU A 69 -8.18 -15.28 19.18
N PRO A 70 -9.13 -15.99 19.84
CA PRO A 70 -10.51 -16.05 19.36
C PRO A 70 -11.17 -14.68 19.49
N LEU A 71 -12.01 -14.32 18.50
CA LEU A 71 -12.85 -13.13 18.60
C LEU A 71 -13.99 -13.42 19.58
N CYS A 72 -14.07 -12.65 20.66
CA CYS A 72 -15.06 -12.86 21.72
C CYS A 72 -16.10 -11.74 21.82
N TYR A 73 -15.79 -10.58 21.29
CA TYR A 73 -16.65 -9.39 21.36
C TYR A 73 -16.74 -8.69 20.00
N VAL A 74 -17.80 -7.94 19.76
CA VAL A 74 -17.96 -7.13 18.54
C VAL A 74 -16.81 -6.12 18.38
N SER A 75 -16.30 -5.59 19.50
CA SER A 75 -15.11 -4.72 19.49
C SER A 75 -13.86 -5.38 18.92
N ASP A 76 -13.74 -6.71 19.00
CA ASP A 76 -12.58 -7.43 18.46
C ASP A 76 -12.64 -7.49 16.94
N ILE A 77 -13.85 -7.60 16.37
CA ILE A 77 -14.07 -7.52 14.91
C ILE A 77 -13.64 -6.14 14.40
N LEU A 78 -14.02 -5.09 15.13
CA LEU A 78 -13.64 -3.72 14.78
C LEU A 78 -12.13 -3.50 14.93
N LYS A 79 -11.51 -4.01 15.99
CA LYS A 79 -10.05 -3.99 16.17
C LYS A 79 -9.35 -4.77 15.05
N LYS A 80 -9.85 -5.94 14.66
CA LYS A 80 -9.27 -6.75 13.57
C LYS A 80 -9.47 -6.09 12.21
N LYS A 81 -10.62 -5.46 11.94
CA LYS A 81 -10.82 -4.60 10.77
C LYS A 81 -9.85 -3.41 10.78
N ASN A 82 -9.64 -2.78 11.93
CA ASN A 82 -8.73 -1.66 12.10
C ASN A 82 -7.26 -2.10 12.14
N SER A 83 -6.91 -3.32 12.59
CA SER A 83 -5.54 -3.86 12.52
C SER A 83 -5.20 -4.40 11.14
N GLY A 84 -6.18 -4.76 10.31
CA GLY A 84 -6.01 -4.91 8.86
C GLY A 84 -5.74 -3.55 8.18
N ASN A 85 -6.11 -2.47 8.84
CA ASN A 85 -5.84 -1.08 8.49
C ASN A 85 -4.96 -0.40 9.56
N VAL A 86 -3.91 -1.07 10.04
CA VAL A 86 -2.76 -0.38 10.63
C VAL A 86 -2.22 0.46 9.49
N GLN A 87 -2.67 1.70 9.44
CA GLN A 87 -2.16 2.71 8.53
C GLN A 87 -0.66 2.74 8.78
N LYS A 88 0.08 2.06 7.90
CA LYS A 88 1.53 1.97 8.00
C LYS A 88 2.02 3.40 8.11
N LYS A 89 2.67 3.77 9.22
CA LYS A 89 3.16 5.12 9.42
C LYS A 89 4.22 5.38 8.35
N ILE A 90 3.81 6.02 7.27
CA ILE A 90 4.66 6.37 6.14
C ILE A 90 5.22 7.75 6.41
N LYS A 91 6.56 7.87 6.40
CA LYS A 91 7.27 9.13 6.45
C LYS A 91 8.05 9.28 5.15
N ILE A 92 7.73 10.27 4.34
CA ILE A 92 8.45 10.60 3.12
C ILE A 92 9.61 11.51 3.52
N ILE A 93 10.84 11.11 3.20
CA ILE A 93 12.06 11.82 3.54
C ILE A 93 12.39 12.82 2.43
N ASP A 94 12.50 12.34 1.21
CA ASP A 94 12.77 13.07 -0.02
C ASP A 94 12.05 12.43 -1.22
N GLY A 95 12.41 12.79 -2.45
CA GLY A 95 11.76 12.31 -3.66
C GLY A 95 12.00 10.83 -4.00
N ASP A 96 12.90 10.14 -3.31
CA ASP A 96 13.21 8.73 -3.59
C ASP A 96 13.49 7.88 -2.33
N THR A 97 13.22 8.42 -1.16
CA THR A 97 13.41 7.73 0.13
C THR A 97 12.17 7.86 1.00
N ILE A 98 11.62 6.71 1.41
CA ILE A 98 10.47 6.63 2.32
C ILE A 98 10.78 5.72 3.50
N HIS A 99 10.14 5.98 4.64
CA HIS A 99 10.14 5.08 5.78
C HIS A 99 8.73 4.53 5.98
N ILE A 100 8.59 3.22 6.08
CA ILE A 100 7.34 2.53 6.40
C ILE A 100 7.55 1.78 7.70
N ASN A 101 6.81 2.12 8.77
CA ASN A 101 6.97 1.52 10.10
C ASN A 101 8.44 1.53 10.60
N LYS A 102 9.15 2.64 10.42
CA LYS A 102 10.59 2.83 10.73
C LYS A 102 11.58 2.09 9.80
N ILE A 103 11.13 1.21 8.91
CA ILE A 103 11.98 0.57 7.91
C ILE A 103 12.26 1.58 6.81
N LYS A 104 13.54 1.73 6.44
CA LYS A 104 14.00 2.67 5.42
C LYS A 104 13.98 2.02 4.04
N TYR A 105 13.30 2.64 3.09
CA TYR A 105 13.25 2.21 1.69
C TYR A 105 13.87 3.27 0.79
N ARG A 106 14.72 2.85 -0.13
CA ARG A 106 15.22 3.63 -1.27
C ARG A 106 14.51 3.14 -2.51
N LEU A 107 13.85 4.03 -3.22
CA LEU A 107 13.14 3.67 -4.44
C LEU A 107 14.15 3.22 -5.52
N HIS A 108 13.95 1.99 -6.02
CA HIS A 108 14.84 1.34 -6.98
C HIS A 108 14.85 2.05 -8.33
N GLY A 109 16.03 2.12 -8.96
CA GLY A 109 16.18 2.54 -10.36
C GLY A 109 15.93 4.01 -10.65
N ILE A 110 15.71 4.85 -9.62
CA ILE A 110 15.46 6.27 -9.77
C ILE A 110 16.41 7.14 -8.94
N ASP A 111 16.60 8.38 -9.36
CA ASP A 111 17.42 9.38 -8.66
C ASP A 111 16.69 10.73 -8.67
N ALA A 112 16.13 11.12 -7.52
CA ALA A 112 15.40 12.37 -7.36
C ALA A 112 16.32 13.53 -7.01
N PRO A 113 15.94 14.79 -7.32
CA PRO A 113 16.64 15.96 -6.83
C PRO A 113 16.71 15.97 -5.29
N GLU A 114 17.84 16.39 -4.76
CA GLU A 114 18.06 16.54 -3.31
C GLU A 114 17.16 17.62 -2.72
N MET A 115 16.79 17.49 -1.44
CA MET A 115 15.85 18.41 -0.79
C MET A 115 16.22 19.89 -0.95
N ASN A 116 17.53 20.21 -0.88
CA ASN A 116 18.04 21.58 -1.01
C ASN A 116 18.45 21.93 -2.46
N GLN A 117 18.16 21.05 -3.41
CA GLN A 117 18.53 21.29 -4.80
C GLN A 117 17.62 22.31 -5.45
N LEU A 118 18.23 23.28 -6.13
CA LEU A 118 17.55 24.25 -6.95
C LEU A 118 17.56 23.82 -8.43
N CYS A 119 16.43 24.01 -9.07
CA CYS A 119 16.25 23.95 -10.51
C CYS A 119 15.77 25.32 -11.01
N LYS A 120 15.91 25.59 -12.31
CA LYS A 120 15.57 26.88 -12.90
C LYS A 120 14.56 26.69 -14.03
N VAL A 121 13.48 27.47 -14.01
CA VAL A 121 12.53 27.59 -15.12
C VAL A 121 12.51 29.05 -15.55
N LYS A 122 12.81 29.29 -16.82
CA LYS A 122 13.10 30.65 -17.30
C LYS A 122 14.23 31.26 -16.43
N GLU A 123 13.97 32.39 -15.77
CA GLU A 123 14.94 33.04 -14.89
C GLU A 123 14.70 32.80 -13.40
N GLU A 124 13.70 31.99 -13.05
CA GLU A 124 13.29 31.74 -11.65
C GLU A 124 13.84 30.42 -11.12
N ASN A 125 14.48 30.48 -9.96
CA ASN A 125 14.90 29.31 -9.22
C ASN A 125 13.78 28.77 -8.34
N TYR A 126 13.68 27.45 -8.23
CA TYR A 126 12.74 26.79 -7.35
C TYR A 126 13.34 25.54 -6.70
N MET A 127 12.84 25.15 -5.55
CA MET A 127 13.25 23.96 -4.79
C MET A 127 12.70 22.68 -5.44
N CYS A 128 13.41 22.14 -6.43
CA CYS A 128 12.92 20.98 -7.17
C CYS A 128 12.95 19.70 -6.35
N GLY A 129 13.82 19.55 -5.37
CA GLY A 129 13.78 18.42 -4.45
C GLY A 129 12.52 18.43 -3.57
N VAL A 130 12.09 19.61 -3.10
CA VAL A 130 10.82 19.75 -2.37
C VAL A 130 9.65 19.36 -3.28
N LYS A 131 9.62 19.83 -4.53
CA LYS A 131 8.56 19.50 -5.50
C LYS A 131 8.53 18.01 -5.84
N SER A 132 9.67 17.35 -5.95
CA SER A 132 9.75 15.90 -6.11
C SER A 132 9.13 15.16 -4.92
N LYS A 133 9.48 15.57 -3.71
CA LYS A 133 8.87 15.05 -2.48
C LYS A 133 7.37 15.31 -2.43
N ASP A 134 6.90 16.52 -2.74
CA ASP A 134 5.47 16.87 -2.74
C ASP A 134 4.69 16.00 -3.72
N PHE A 135 5.27 15.71 -4.89
CA PHE A 135 4.67 14.81 -5.86
C PHE A 135 4.57 13.38 -5.31
N LEU A 136 5.63 12.87 -4.65
CA LEU A 136 5.58 11.57 -3.99
C LEU A 136 4.52 11.53 -2.88
N VAL A 137 4.37 12.61 -2.09
CA VAL A 137 3.29 12.75 -1.10
C VAL A 137 1.93 12.64 -1.78
N SER A 138 1.72 13.31 -2.92
CA SER A 138 0.45 13.26 -3.66
C SER A 138 0.15 11.88 -4.23
N LEU A 139 1.16 11.14 -4.71
CA LEU A 139 0.99 9.77 -5.21
C LEU A 139 0.54 8.81 -4.10
N ILE A 140 1.10 8.97 -2.90
CA ILE A 140 0.77 8.11 -1.75
C ILE A 140 -0.60 8.49 -1.16
N ALA A 141 -0.92 9.79 -1.04
CA ALA A 141 -2.23 10.33 -0.65
C ALA A 141 -2.93 9.55 0.49
N ASN A 142 -2.20 9.25 1.58
CA ASN A 142 -2.67 8.47 2.74
C ASN A 142 -3.08 7.01 2.44
N GLN A 143 -2.75 6.49 1.27
CA GLN A 143 -3.01 5.10 0.90
C GLN A 143 -1.90 4.17 1.43
N SER A 144 -2.17 2.87 1.46
CA SER A 144 -1.16 1.88 1.83
C SER A 144 -0.14 1.70 0.70
N VAL A 145 1.14 1.66 1.07
CA VAL A 145 2.25 1.38 0.15
C VAL A 145 2.72 -0.06 0.34
N LYS A 146 2.80 -0.81 -0.75
CA LYS A 146 3.45 -2.12 -0.83
C LYS A 146 4.78 -1.96 -1.55
N CYS A 147 5.88 -2.45 -0.97
CA CYS A 147 7.19 -2.40 -1.59
C CYS A 147 7.72 -3.82 -1.84
N GLU A 148 8.24 -4.04 -3.03
CA GLU A 148 8.88 -5.27 -3.47
C GLU A 148 10.39 -5.07 -3.43
N LYS A 149 11.04 -5.77 -2.49
CA LYS A 149 12.48 -5.67 -2.29
C LYS A 149 13.24 -6.19 -3.52
N LYS A 150 14.22 -5.40 -3.97
CA LYS A 150 15.20 -5.80 -5.00
C LYS A 150 16.57 -6.06 -4.36
N ASP A 151 17.01 -5.17 -3.43
CA ASP A 151 18.35 -5.23 -2.83
C ASP A 151 18.39 -4.56 -1.45
N ILE A 152 19.58 -4.50 -0.85
CA ILE A 152 19.90 -3.69 0.33
C ILE A 152 21.15 -2.88 0.02
N ASP A 153 21.06 -1.55 0.20
CA ASP A 153 22.21 -0.68 -0.07
C ASP A 153 23.23 -0.65 1.10
N ARG A 154 24.37 -0.03 0.86
CA ARG A 154 25.46 0.14 1.86
C ARG A 154 25.03 0.90 3.12
N TYR A 155 23.93 1.64 3.08
CA TYR A 155 23.34 2.35 4.21
C TYR A 155 22.27 1.54 4.93
N LYS A 156 22.15 0.25 4.60
CA LYS A 156 21.15 -0.71 5.15
C LYS A 156 19.70 -0.30 4.86
N ARG A 157 19.46 0.48 3.78
CA ARG A 157 18.11 0.74 3.27
C ARG A 157 17.68 -0.41 2.36
N ILE A 158 16.41 -0.78 2.41
CA ILE A 158 15.83 -1.72 1.45
C ILE A 158 15.65 -0.98 0.13
N VAL A 159 16.34 -1.40 -0.93
CA VAL A 159 16.12 -0.93 -2.30
C VAL A 159 14.92 -1.66 -2.86
N ALA A 160 13.88 -0.94 -3.28
CA ALA A 160 12.61 -1.56 -3.65
C ALA A 160 11.85 -0.81 -4.75
N GLU A 161 11.02 -1.53 -5.50
CA GLU A 161 9.90 -0.96 -6.22
C GLU A 161 8.69 -0.88 -5.30
N CYS A 162 8.04 0.29 -5.26
CA CYS A 162 6.92 0.54 -4.37
C CYS A 162 5.65 0.89 -5.15
N PHE A 163 4.51 0.46 -4.61
CA PHE A 163 3.21 0.55 -5.27
C PHE A 163 2.14 1.10 -4.34
N VAL A 164 1.24 1.89 -4.90
CA VAL A 164 -0.05 2.26 -4.32
C VAL A 164 -1.14 1.64 -5.20
N GLY A 165 -1.83 0.63 -4.67
CA GLY A 165 -2.70 -0.21 -5.51
C GLY A 165 -1.91 -0.86 -6.65
N GLN A 166 -2.28 -0.58 -7.89
CA GLN A 166 -1.60 -1.04 -9.12
C GLN A 166 -0.55 -0.03 -9.64
N THR A 167 -0.47 1.16 -9.06
CA THR A 167 0.40 2.25 -9.54
C THR A 167 1.82 2.06 -9.01
N ASN A 168 2.78 1.91 -9.91
CA ASN A 168 4.21 1.87 -9.57
C ASN A 168 4.72 3.29 -9.29
N ILE A 169 5.03 3.59 -8.03
CA ILE A 169 5.48 4.91 -7.56
C ILE A 169 6.78 5.34 -8.24
N ASN A 170 7.73 4.40 -8.39
CA ASN A 170 9.04 4.66 -8.99
C ASN A 170 8.88 5.14 -10.45
N LYS A 171 8.05 4.42 -11.20
CA LYS A 171 7.71 4.75 -12.58
C LYS A 171 7.04 6.13 -12.70
N GLU A 172 6.04 6.40 -11.85
CA GLU A 172 5.30 7.66 -11.91
C GLU A 172 6.18 8.86 -11.59
N LEU A 173 7.12 8.74 -10.65
CA LEU A 173 8.08 9.80 -10.36
C LEU A 173 8.93 10.15 -11.58
N VAL A 174 9.43 9.15 -12.31
CA VAL A 174 10.24 9.37 -13.51
C VAL A 174 9.38 9.88 -14.66
N ARG A 175 8.23 9.25 -14.92
CA ARG A 175 7.33 9.59 -16.02
C ARG A 175 6.76 11.01 -15.93
N ASN A 176 6.59 11.53 -14.71
CA ASN A 176 6.16 12.91 -14.48
C ASN A 176 7.36 13.88 -14.30
N GLY A 177 8.59 13.40 -14.47
CA GLY A 177 9.81 14.22 -14.46
C GLY A 177 10.21 14.72 -13.08
N TRP A 178 9.83 14.01 -11.99
CA TRP A 178 10.22 14.36 -10.63
C TRP A 178 11.38 13.52 -10.10
N ALA A 179 11.81 12.50 -10.87
CA ALA A 179 13.05 11.77 -10.68
C ALA A 179 13.64 11.43 -12.05
N LEU A 180 14.94 11.10 -12.07
CA LEU A 180 15.64 10.60 -13.24
C LEU A 180 15.75 9.08 -13.19
N ALA A 181 15.84 8.43 -14.35
CA ALA A 181 16.23 7.03 -14.44
C ALA A 181 17.69 6.87 -13.99
N TYR A 182 17.94 6.08 -12.96
CA TYR A 182 19.27 5.90 -12.41
C TYR A 182 20.02 4.77 -13.14
N ARG A 183 20.59 5.09 -14.28
CA ARG A 183 21.19 4.15 -15.24
C ARG A 183 22.35 3.32 -14.68
N ASP A 184 22.99 3.76 -13.59
CA ASP A 184 24.04 3.00 -12.92
C ASP A 184 23.51 1.74 -12.25
N TYR A 185 22.20 1.68 -11.97
CA TYR A 185 21.55 0.58 -11.21
C TYR A 185 20.43 -0.13 -11.97
N SER A 186 19.75 0.55 -12.89
CA SER A 186 18.64 -0.02 -13.64
C SER A 186 18.41 0.71 -14.96
N ARG A 187 17.83 0.01 -15.93
CA ARG A 187 17.35 0.57 -17.20
C ARG A 187 15.82 0.61 -17.28
N ASP A 188 15.12 0.19 -16.24
CA ASP A 188 13.68 -0.04 -16.27
C ASP A 188 12.86 1.20 -16.59
N PHE A 189 13.35 2.40 -16.22
CA PHE A 189 12.60 3.66 -16.33
C PHE A 189 13.14 4.61 -17.40
N ILE A 190 14.03 4.15 -18.30
CA ILE A 190 14.61 5.01 -19.36
C ILE A 190 13.52 5.57 -20.28
N ASN A 191 12.59 4.73 -20.73
CA ASN A 191 11.50 5.16 -21.61
C ASN A 191 10.55 6.15 -20.93
N ASP A 192 10.34 6.02 -19.62
CA ASP A 192 9.53 6.94 -18.82
C ASP A 192 10.24 8.30 -18.65
N GLU A 193 11.58 8.30 -18.50
CA GLU A 193 12.37 9.52 -18.48
C GLU A 193 12.34 10.24 -19.84
N GLU A 194 12.49 9.50 -20.93
CA GLU A 194 12.39 10.07 -22.30
C GLU A 194 11.01 10.67 -22.55
N PHE A 195 9.96 9.99 -22.08
CA PHE A 195 8.61 10.55 -22.13
C PHE A 195 8.53 11.87 -21.36
N ALA A 196 9.02 11.93 -20.13
CA ALA A 196 9.02 13.15 -19.31
C ALA A 196 9.79 14.28 -19.97
N LYS A 197 10.97 13.97 -20.54
CA LYS A 197 11.84 14.93 -21.24
C LYS A 197 11.17 15.50 -22.49
N ASN A 198 10.62 14.65 -23.35
CA ASN A 198 9.95 15.04 -24.59
C ASN A 198 8.71 15.90 -24.34
N ASN A 199 8.00 15.64 -23.25
CA ASN A 199 6.82 16.39 -22.83
C ASN A 199 7.14 17.55 -21.87
N LYS A 200 8.42 17.82 -21.58
CA LYS A 200 8.90 18.89 -20.67
C LYS A 200 8.18 18.84 -19.31
N LEU A 201 8.07 17.63 -18.69
CA LEU A 201 7.40 17.45 -17.41
C LEU A 201 8.37 17.68 -16.23
N GLY A 202 7.84 18.06 -15.10
CA GLY A 202 8.58 18.19 -13.84
C GLY A 202 9.82 19.09 -14.01
N ILE A 203 11.01 18.57 -13.68
CA ILE A 203 12.30 19.28 -13.80
C ILE A 203 12.73 19.53 -15.26
N TRP A 204 12.17 18.77 -16.22
CA TRP A 204 12.46 18.93 -17.65
C TRP A 204 11.84 20.19 -18.27
N LYS A 205 11.03 20.95 -17.49
CA LYS A 205 10.53 22.28 -17.91
C LYS A 205 11.62 23.33 -18.02
N GLY A 206 12.77 23.08 -17.43
CA GLY A 206 13.85 24.05 -17.37
C GLY A 206 15.21 23.41 -17.28
N THR A 207 16.14 24.03 -16.53
CA THR A 207 17.49 23.53 -16.34
C THR A 207 17.73 23.07 -14.90
N PHE A 208 18.54 22.04 -14.75
CA PHE A 208 18.90 21.49 -13.46
C PHE A 208 20.27 20.82 -13.52
N ILE A 209 20.92 20.69 -12.37
CA ILE A 209 22.10 19.85 -12.21
C ILE A 209 21.62 18.42 -11.94
N HIS A 210 22.19 17.43 -12.63
CA HIS A 210 21.87 16.02 -12.36
C HIS A 210 22.09 15.70 -10.87
N PRO A 211 21.13 15.06 -10.15
CA PRO A 211 21.20 14.85 -8.69
C PRO A 211 22.53 14.22 -8.24
N LYS A 212 23.01 13.17 -8.94
CA LYS A 212 24.33 12.57 -8.68
C LYS A 212 25.47 13.57 -8.77
N LYS A 213 25.45 14.50 -9.75
CA LYS A 213 26.46 15.56 -9.89
C LYS A 213 26.30 16.59 -8.79
N TRP A 214 25.07 16.98 -8.47
CA TRP A 214 24.77 17.93 -7.41
C TRP A 214 25.32 17.44 -6.05
N ARG A 215 25.11 16.16 -5.70
CA ARG A 215 25.69 15.55 -4.49
C ARG A 215 27.23 15.60 -4.43
N LYS A 216 27.91 15.51 -5.58
CA LYS A 216 29.36 15.61 -5.63
C LYS A 216 29.86 17.03 -5.38
N LEU A 217 29.08 18.03 -5.82
CA LEU A 217 29.43 19.45 -5.68
C LEU A 217 29.12 20.02 -4.30
N ASN A 218 28.24 19.36 -3.53
CA ASN A 218 27.73 19.84 -2.23
C ASN A 218 28.07 18.88 -1.07
N ARG A 219 29.15 18.12 -1.20
CA ARG A 219 29.73 17.29 -0.13
C ARG A 219 30.72 18.06 0.71
#